data_4c95c38df658e09709725eeddfbe84a8
#
_entry.id   4c95c38df658e09709725eeddfbe84a8
#
_cell.length_a   1.000
_cell.length_b   1.000
_cell.length_c   1.000
_cell.angle_alpha   90.00
_cell.angle_beta   90.00
_cell.angle_gamma   90.00
#
_symmetry.space_group_name_H-M   'P 1'
#
loop_
_entity.id
_entity.type
_entity.pdbx_description
1 polymer ?
#
loop_
_entity_poly.entity_id
_entity_poly.type
_entity_poly.pdbx_seq_one_letter_code
_entity_poly.pdbx_strand_id
1 'polypeptide(L)'
;MSLTIKDVAKEAGVSIATVSKVINGKSSISEPTRLRVLEVIQKLNYHPNAQASNFARERSDNIIFLAVIEPLTAFHNPHMFEIMCGAQKVVYEKKYNFSFLGVHDKDTACHEVSNIIGRRAADGILIHGSSTSRSLVDLLVKKGFPHVIIGRPPFSTTACWIDINNHVSGHLATEYLTNCGYTHIAFIGGPQSDEISRHRLRGFVSSMRIFGLDVPESSIKYGTYSKQSGFEMMEELLRGSFLPDAVICEDNKIAMGAASAIRKHGMNVPDDIGLITFDDYPLSQLIDPPLTVVDINVNKMGQQAAEILMKKIRNPSLNMQSFTTVPELIVRSSTRNINNTTIL
;
A
#
# COMPACT_ATOMS: atom_id res chain seq x y z
N MET A 1 -34.37 25.83 -11.37
CA MET A 1 -33.13 26.46 -11.86
C MET A 1 -32.06 26.36 -10.75
N SER A 2 -30.87 25.98 -11.09
CA SER A 2 -29.78 25.94 -10.09
C SER A 2 -29.35 27.36 -9.77
N LEU A 3 -29.28 27.71 -8.47
CA LEU A 3 -28.79 28.99 -7.98
C LEU A 3 -27.31 29.17 -8.37
N THR A 4 -26.98 30.39 -8.80
CA THR A 4 -25.62 30.73 -9.26
C THR A 4 -24.99 31.79 -8.38
N ILE A 5 -23.68 31.98 -8.48
CA ILE A 5 -22.98 33.08 -7.79
C ILE A 5 -23.54 34.46 -8.15
N LYS A 6 -24.17 34.59 -9.36
CA LYS A 6 -24.82 35.83 -9.78
C LYS A 6 -26.05 36.15 -8.94
N ASP A 7 -26.81 35.13 -8.56
CA ASP A 7 -28.03 35.29 -7.75
C ASP A 7 -27.66 35.72 -6.32
N VAL A 8 -26.58 35.14 -5.75
CA VAL A 8 -26.05 35.57 -4.44
C VAL A 8 -25.55 37.01 -4.51
N ALA A 9 -24.83 37.39 -5.56
CA ALA A 9 -24.31 38.76 -5.74
C ALA A 9 -25.44 39.79 -5.84
N LYS A 10 -26.50 39.45 -6.58
CA LYS A 10 -27.70 40.29 -6.74
C LYS A 10 -28.42 40.46 -5.41
N GLU A 11 -28.68 39.39 -4.69
CA GLU A 11 -29.40 39.42 -3.38
C GLU A 11 -28.59 40.12 -2.30
N ALA A 12 -27.24 39.93 -2.27
CA ALA A 12 -26.35 40.58 -1.32
C ALA A 12 -26.00 42.04 -1.68
N GLY A 13 -26.39 42.53 -2.85
CA GLY A 13 -26.09 43.89 -3.32
C GLY A 13 -24.60 44.15 -3.51
N VAL A 14 -23.84 43.14 -3.98
CA VAL A 14 -22.39 43.25 -4.19
C VAL A 14 -21.98 42.69 -5.56
N SER A 15 -20.73 42.92 -5.95
CA SER A 15 -20.22 42.31 -7.19
C SER A 15 -19.98 40.79 -7.05
N ILE A 16 -20.01 40.07 -8.18
CA ILE A 16 -19.63 38.64 -8.21
C ILE A 16 -18.21 38.44 -7.65
N ALA A 17 -17.30 39.35 -7.96
CA ALA A 17 -15.93 39.33 -7.45
C ALA A 17 -15.88 39.41 -5.91
N THR A 18 -16.78 40.23 -5.32
CA THR A 18 -16.90 40.33 -3.84
C THR A 18 -17.40 39.06 -3.23
N VAL A 19 -18.45 38.44 -3.78
CA VAL A 19 -18.95 37.13 -3.35
C VAL A 19 -17.86 36.06 -3.44
N SER A 20 -17.15 36.00 -4.55
CA SER A 20 -16.04 35.06 -4.75
C SER A 20 -14.91 35.27 -3.68
N LYS A 21 -14.57 36.51 -3.37
CA LYS A 21 -13.57 36.83 -2.33
C LYS A 21 -14.02 36.39 -0.93
N VAL A 22 -15.32 36.55 -0.60
CA VAL A 22 -15.92 36.10 0.67
C VAL A 22 -15.89 34.59 0.77
N ILE A 23 -16.36 33.86 -0.25
CA ILE A 23 -16.33 32.39 -0.31
C ILE A 23 -14.89 31.86 -0.15
N ASN A 24 -13.93 32.54 -0.73
CA ASN A 24 -12.51 32.18 -0.67
C ASN A 24 -11.75 32.68 0.56
N GLY A 25 -12.45 33.28 1.54
CA GLY A 25 -11.85 33.71 2.81
C GLY A 25 -10.80 34.82 2.69
N LYS A 26 -10.82 35.64 1.61
CA LYS A 26 -9.84 36.72 1.45
C LYS A 26 -10.11 37.89 2.43
N SER A 27 -9.08 38.32 3.13
CA SER A 27 -9.12 39.39 4.16
C SER A 27 -9.40 40.80 3.65
N SER A 28 -9.46 40.97 2.31
CA SER A 28 -9.65 42.31 1.71
C SER A 28 -11.12 42.79 1.68
N ILE A 29 -12.05 42.09 2.32
CA ILE A 29 -13.47 42.43 2.39
C ILE A 29 -13.80 42.86 3.82
N SER A 30 -14.53 43.96 3.98
CA SER A 30 -14.97 44.45 5.30
C SER A 30 -15.91 43.42 5.98
N GLU A 31 -15.80 43.33 7.29
CA GLU A 31 -16.58 42.36 8.08
C GLU A 31 -18.11 42.52 7.90
N PRO A 32 -18.71 43.73 7.83
CA PRO A 32 -20.12 43.86 7.56
C PRO A 32 -20.55 43.32 6.19
N THR A 33 -19.71 43.51 5.17
CA THR A 33 -19.98 42.99 3.83
C THR A 33 -19.85 41.45 3.80
N ARG A 34 -18.87 40.91 4.52
CA ARG A 34 -18.64 39.49 4.65
C ARG A 34 -19.83 38.79 5.29
N LEU A 35 -20.33 39.29 6.42
CA LEU A 35 -21.47 38.74 7.16
C LEU A 35 -22.72 38.74 6.27
N ARG A 36 -23.03 39.86 5.61
CA ARG A 36 -24.17 39.98 4.70
C ARG A 36 -24.13 38.95 3.57
N VAL A 37 -22.97 38.73 2.95
CA VAL A 37 -22.81 37.74 1.89
C VAL A 37 -23.02 36.32 2.43
N LEU A 38 -22.47 35.98 3.62
CA LEU A 38 -22.65 34.68 4.24
C LEU A 38 -24.12 34.41 4.62
N GLU A 39 -24.85 35.39 5.13
CA GLU A 39 -26.28 35.30 5.41
C GLU A 39 -27.11 35.01 4.15
N VAL A 40 -26.78 35.69 3.03
CA VAL A 40 -27.46 35.43 1.75
C VAL A 40 -27.14 34.04 1.22
N ILE A 41 -25.89 33.57 1.32
CA ILE A 41 -25.48 32.21 0.95
C ILE A 41 -26.30 31.20 1.73
N GLN A 42 -26.45 31.39 3.05
CA GLN A 42 -27.23 30.50 3.91
C GLN A 42 -28.73 30.57 3.60
N LYS A 43 -29.29 31.78 3.45
CA LYS A 43 -30.70 31.99 3.08
C LYS A 43 -31.10 31.33 1.76
N LEU A 44 -30.23 31.42 0.77
CA LEU A 44 -30.44 30.84 -0.54
C LEU A 44 -30.05 29.35 -0.63
N ASN A 45 -29.48 28.78 0.44
CA ASN A 45 -28.86 27.46 0.42
C ASN A 45 -27.91 27.28 -0.80
N TYR A 46 -27.13 28.34 -1.08
CA TYR A 46 -26.24 28.33 -2.22
C TYR A 46 -24.96 27.54 -1.90
N HIS A 47 -24.71 26.53 -2.70
CA HIS A 47 -23.46 25.79 -2.66
C HIS A 47 -22.57 26.22 -3.85
N PRO A 48 -21.35 26.72 -3.58
CA PRO A 48 -20.43 27.09 -4.66
C PRO A 48 -20.20 25.90 -5.60
N ASN A 49 -20.28 26.15 -6.89
CA ASN A 49 -19.93 25.11 -7.86
C ASN A 49 -18.41 24.89 -7.80
N ALA A 50 -18.00 23.74 -7.27
CA ALA A 50 -16.61 23.35 -7.12
C ALA A 50 -15.84 23.42 -8.45
N GLN A 51 -16.45 23.02 -9.56
CA GLN A 51 -15.83 23.04 -10.89
C GLN A 51 -15.49 24.47 -11.34
N ALA A 52 -16.40 25.43 -11.15
CA ALA A 52 -16.17 26.83 -11.51
C ALA A 52 -15.08 27.48 -10.60
N SER A 53 -15.08 27.14 -9.32
CA SER A 53 -14.09 27.60 -8.34
C SER A 53 -12.70 27.01 -8.65
N ASN A 54 -12.63 25.75 -8.95
CA ASN A 54 -11.41 25.01 -9.27
C ASN A 54 -10.75 25.50 -10.56
N PHE A 55 -11.59 25.81 -11.58
CA PHE A 55 -11.09 26.38 -12.84
C PHE A 55 -10.39 27.75 -12.62
N ALA A 56 -10.93 28.59 -11.72
CA ALA A 56 -10.32 29.88 -11.38
C ALA A 56 -9.05 29.78 -10.54
N ARG A 57 -8.84 28.64 -9.83
CA ARG A 57 -7.68 28.37 -8.97
C ARG A 57 -6.60 27.54 -9.64
N GLU A 58 -6.84 27.06 -10.87
CA GLU A 58 -6.00 26.10 -11.58
C GLU A 58 -5.73 24.79 -10.77
N ARG A 59 -6.68 24.41 -9.89
CA ARG A 59 -6.62 23.20 -9.06
C ARG A 59 -7.92 22.43 -9.17
N SER A 60 -7.82 21.11 -9.12
CA SER A 60 -8.99 20.21 -9.10
C SER A 60 -9.39 19.82 -7.67
N ASP A 61 -8.50 20.00 -6.69
CA ASP A 61 -8.62 19.51 -5.32
C ASP A 61 -8.96 18.02 -5.30
N ASN A 62 -8.41 17.26 -6.25
CA ASN A 62 -8.65 15.82 -6.42
C ASN A 62 -7.33 15.06 -6.55
N ILE A 63 -7.23 13.95 -5.81
CA ILE A 63 -6.14 12.98 -5.89
C ILE A 63 -6.74 11.68 -6.45
N ILE A 64 -6.07 11.10 -7.44
CA ILE A 64 -6.47 9.84 -8.02
C ILE A 64 -5.56 8.72 -7.50
N PHE A 65 -6.17 7.60 -7.12
CA PHE A 65 -5.49 6.34 -6.90
C PHE A 65 -5.75 5.44 -8.11
N LEU A 66 -4.68 5.08 -8.82
CA LEU A 66 -4.72 4.27 -10.04
C LEU A 66 -4.27 2.84 -9.76
N ALA A 67 -5.07 1.86 -10.14
CA ALA A 67 -4.71 0.45 -10.06
C ALA A 67 -5.28 -0.36 -11.22
N VAL A 68 -4.59 -1.42 -11.63
CA VAL A 68 -5.18 -2.48 -12.46
C VAL A 68 -6.07 -3.33 -11.56
N ILE A 69 -7.31 -3.56 -12.01
CA ILE A 69 -8.31 -4.33 -11.27
C ILE A 69 -8.74 -5.53 -12.08
N GLU A 70 -8.72 -6.68 -11.41
CA GLU A 70 -9.33 -7.92 -11.87
C GLU A 70 -10.59 -8.22 -11.03
N PRO A 71 -11.52 -9.06 -11.52
CA PRO A 71 -12.64 -9.53 -10.72
C PRO A 71 -12.16 -10.11 -9.39
N LEU A 72 -12.85 -9.82 -8.30
CA LEU A 72 -12.53 -10.25 -6.94
C LEU A 72 -11.20 -9.74 -6.38
N THR A 73 -10.59 -8.71 -6.95
CA THR A 73 -9.30 -8.13 -6.49
C THR A 73 -9.31 -7.84 -4.98
N ALA A 74 -10.39 -7.31 -4.44
CA ALA A 74 -10.47 -6.99 -3.00
C ALA A 74 -10.29 -8.23 -2.10
N PHE A 75 -10.73 -9.41 -2.54
CA PHE A 75 -10.54 -10.67 -1.82
C PHE A 75 -9.18 -11.31 -2.08
N HIS A 76 -8.64 -11.12 -3.29
CA HIS A 76 -7.37 -11.70 -3.69
C HIS A 76 -6.17 -10.87 -3.22
N ASN A 77 -6.35 -9.55 -3.13
CA ASN A 77 -5.29 -8.61 -2.76
C ASN A 77 -5.81 -7.56 -1.76
N PRO A 78 -5.95 -7.91 -0.48
CA PRO A 78 -6.36 -6.96 0.56
C PRO A 78 -5.37 -5.81 0.76
N HIS A 79 -4.09 -5.98 0.40
CA HIS A 79 -3.07 -4.93 0.47
C HIS A 79 -3.49 -3.66 -0.24
N MET A 80 -3.95 -3.77 -1.49
CA MET A 80 -4.34 -2.62 -2.27
C MET A 80 -5.43 -1.80 -1.57
N PHE A 81 -6.42 -2.48 -0.97
CA PHE A 81 -7.50 -1.82 -0.26
C PHE A 81 -7.00 -1.09 1.00
N GLU A 82 -6.13 -1.73 1.78
CA GLU A 82 -5.53 -1.13 2.97
C GLU A 82 -4.63 0.06 2.63
N ILE A 83 -3.85 -0.02 1.54
CA ILE A 83 -3.07 1.12 1.02
C ILE A 83 -3.99 2.28 0.66
N MET A 84 -5.10 2.00 -0.03
CA MET A 84 -6.11 3.01 -0.38
C MET A 84 -6.71 3.68 0.85
N CYS A 85 -7.09 2.90 1.87
CA CYS A 85 -7.63 3.42 3.12
C CYS A 85 -6.64 4.36 3.82
N GLY A 86 -5.36 3.96 3.88
CA GLY A 86 -4.31 4.80 4.44
C GLY A 86 -4.12 6.10 3.66
N ALA A 87 -4.07 6.02 2.34
CA ALA A 87 -3.92 7.19 1.48
C ALA A 87 -5.13 8.14 1.58
N GLN A 88 -6.35 7.58 1.56
CA GLN A 88 -7.60 8.34 1.65
C GLN A 88 -7.67 9.15 2.93
N LYS A 89 -7.26 8.59 4.07
CA LYS A 89 -7.23 9.30 5.36
C LYS A 89 -6.43 10.61 5.26
N VAL A 90 -5.22 10.56 4.73
CA VAL A 90 -4.35 11.74 4.59
C VAL A 90 -4.93 12.74 3.59
N VAL A 91 -5.43 12.27 2.46
CA VAL A 91 -6.03 13.11 1.42
C VAL A 91 -7.23 13.88 1.97
N TYR A 92 -8.11 13.19 2.73
CA TYR A 92 -9.27 13.79 3.38
C TYR A 92 -8.89 14.86 4.41
N GLU A 93 -7.90 14.59 5.27
CA GLU A 93 -7.38 15.55 6.24
C GLU A 93 -6.82 16.83 5.58
N LYS A 94 -6.31 16.71 4.36
CA LYS A 94 -5.82 17.84 3.53
C LYS A 94 -6.92 18.53 2.73
N LYS A 95 -8.19 18.10 2.89
CA LYS A 95 -9.38 18.66 2.20
C LYS A 95 -9.34 18.48 0.68
N TYR A 96 -8.77 17.37 0.23
CA TYR A 96 -8.83 16.92 -1.16
C TYR A 96 -9.86 15.81 -1.31
N ASN A 97 -10.44 15.71 -2.50
CA ASN A 97 -11.20 14.54 -2.90
C ASN A 97 -10.24 13.38 -3.21
N PHE A 98 -10.67 12.17 -2.92
CA PHE A 98 -9.95 10.95 -3.26
C PHE A 98 -10.79 10.14 -4.26
N SER A 99 -10.27 9.97 -5.45
CA SER A 99 -10.93 9.23 -6.55
C SER A 99 -10.16 7.96 -6.85
N PHE A 100 -10.89 6.86 -7.03
CA PHE A 100 -10.31 5.59 -7.45
C PHE A 100 -10.50 5.41 -8.96
N LEU A 101 -9.41 5.13 -9.68
CA LEU A 101 -9.42 4.80 -11.10
C LEU A 101 -8.93 3.36 -11.29
N GLY A 102 -9.87 2.44 -11.48
CA GLY A 102 -9.59 1.08 -11.88
C GLY A 102 -9.47 0.97 -13.39
N VAL A 103 -8.41 0.34 -13.86
CA VAL A 103 -8.18 0.03 -15.27
C VAL A 103 -7.97 -1.46 -15.47
N HIS A 104 -8.13 -1.96 -16.70
CA HIS A 104 -7.99 -3.39 -16.99
C HIS A 104 -6.54 -3.81 -17.26
N ASP A 105 -5.72 -2.87 -17.75
CA ASP A 105 -4.33 -3.13 -18.13
C ASP A 105 -3.46 -1.86 -18.02
N LYS A 106 -2.15 -2.03 -18.22
CA LYS A 106 -1.16 -0.94 -18.10
C LYS A 106 -1.20 0.04 -19.27
N ASP A 107 -1.66 -0.37 -20.43
CA ASP A 107 -1.76 0.50 -21.61
C ASP A 107 -2.94 1.44 -21.47
N THR A 108 -4.09 0.93 -21.02
CA THR A 108 -5.26 1.73 -20.64
C THR A 108 -4.90 2.73 -19.55
N ALA A 109 -4.08 2.33 -18.55
CA ALA A 109 -3.60 3.24 -17.49
C ALA A 109 -2.87 4.47 -18.06
N CYS A 110 -1.97 4.28 -19.02
CA CYS A 110 -1.22 5.37 -19.63
C CYS A 110 -2.14 6.35 -20.40
N HIS A 111 -3.10 5.83 -21.15
CA HIS A 111 -4.07 6.63 -21.89
C HIS A 111 -4.96 7.45 -20.96
N GLU A 112 -5.53 6.83 -19.94
CA GLU A 112 -6.39 7.53 -18.97
C GLU A 112 -5.66 8.61 -18.20
N VAL A 113 -4.42 8.36 -17.78
CA VAL A 113 -3.60 9.38 -17.10
C VAL A 113 -3.30 10.56 -18.04
N SER A 114 -3.04 10.31 -19.32
CA SER A 114 -2.87 11.38 -20.31
C SER A 114 -4.12 12.27 -20.42
N ASN A 115 -5.31 11.66 -20.42
CA ASN A 115 -6.60 12.35 -20.43
C ASN A 115 -6.83 13.19 -19.15
N ILE A 116 -6.50 12.61 -17.98
CA ILE A 116 -6.59 13.29 -16.68
C ILE A 116 -5.73 14.55 -16.65
N ILE A 117 -4.49 14.45 -17.09
CA ILE A 117 -3.56 15.58 -17.18
C ILE A 117 -4.08 16.64 -18.14
N GLY A 118 -4.53 16.22 -19.33
CA GLY A 118 -5.05 17.13 -20.36
C GLY A 118 -6.30 17.90 -19.93
N ARG A 119 -7.17 17.27 -19.14
CA ARG A 119 -8.41 17.87 -18.61
C ARG A 119 -8.22 18.56 -17.26
N ARG A 120 -7.04 18.53 -16.67
CA ARG A 120 -6.77 19.01 -15.29
C ARG A 120 -7.74 18.40 -14.26
N ALA A 121 -8.03 17.11 -14.39
CA ALA A 121 -9.02 16.42 -13.55
C ALA A 121 -8.46 15.98 -12.19
N ALA A 122 -7.17 16.06 -11.99
CA ALA A 122 -6.49 15.78 -10.70
C ALA A 122 -5.28 16.69 -10.52
N ASP A 123 -4.90 16.92 -9.27
CA ASP A 123 -3.69 17.66 -8.90
C ASP A 123 -2.50 16.73 -8.66
N GLY A 124 -2.77 15.44 -8.49
CA GLY A 124 -1.76 14.40 -8.30
C GLY A 124 -2.33 13.00 -8.38
N ILE A 125 -1.43 12.03 -8.51
CA ILE A 125 -1.80 10.63 -8.67
C ILE A 125 -0.93 9.71 -7.80
N LEU A 126 -1.58 8.76 -7.12
CA LEU A 126 -0.96 7.61 -6.49
C LEU A 126 -1.13 6.41 -7.42
N ILE A 127 -0.04 5.72 -7.71
CA ILE A 127 -0.02 4.63 -8.69
C ILE A 127 0.33 3.33 -7.97
N HIS A 128 -0.60 2.39 -7.93
CA HIS A 128 -0.31 1.06 -7.43
C HIS A 128 0.62 0.30 -8.39
N GLY A 129 1.52 -0.52 -7.86
CA GLY A 129 2.53 -1.27 -8.63
C GLY A 129 1.95 -2.09 -9.80
N SER A 130 0.72 -2.60 -9.66
CA SER A 130 0.02 -3.32 -10.73
C SER A 130 -0.18 -2.51 -12.01
N SER A 131 -0.31 -1.18 -11.90
CA SER A 131 -0.51 -0.26 -13.03
C SER A 131 0.80 0.33 -13.57
N THR A 132 1.92 0.06 -12.91
CA THR A 132 3.20 0.69 -13.26
C THR A 132 3.73 0.13 -14.57
N SER A 133 3.97 1.02 -15.53
CA SER A 133 4.67 0.74 -16.79
C SER A 133 5.69 1.84 -17.08
N ARG A 134 6.72 1.52 -17.90
CA ARG A 134 7.72 2.53 -18.28
C ARG A 134 7.07 3.70 -19.00
N SER A 135 6.16 3.43 -19.94
CA SER A 135 5.44 4.48 -20.71
C SER A 135 4.66 5.44 -19.81
N LEU A 136 3.96 4.92 -18.81
CA LEU A 136 3.21 5.73 -17.84
C LEU A 136 4.14 6.59 -17.01
N VAL A 137 5.22 6.02 -16.49
CA VAL A 137 6.17 6.73 -15.63
C VAL A 137 6.91 7.82 -16.41
N ASP A 138 7.36 7.53 -17.64
CA ASP A 138 8.02 8.50 -18.51
C ASP A 138 7.07 9.65 -18.88
N LEU A 139 5.78 9.38 -19.11
CA LEU A 139 4.76 10.40 -19.33
C LEU A 139 4.65 11.36 -18.13
N LEU A 140 4.55 10.81 -16.91
CA LEU A 140 4.39 11.61 -15.68
C LEU A 140 5.63 12.46 -15.39
N VAL A 141 6.81 11.87 -15.53
CA VAL A 141 8.09 12.58 -15.35
C VAL A 141 8.24 13.69 -16.39
N LYS A 142 8.00 13.38 -17.68
CA LYS A 142 8.07 14.38 -18.77
C LYS A 142 7.11 15.54 -18.58
N LYS A 143 5.90 15.26 -18.05
CA LYS A 143 4.88 16.29 -17.79
C LYS A 143 5.11 17.05 -16.47
N GLY A 144 6.03 16.61 -15.63
CA GLY A 144 6.22 17.16 -14.28
C GLY A 144 4.97 17.00 -13.40
N PHE A 145 4.12 16.01 -13.71
CA PHE A 145 2.85 15.82 -13.00
C PHE A 145 3.11 15.17 -11.63
N PRO A 146 2.56 15.72 -10.50
CA PRO A 146 2.80 15.17 -9.17
C PRO A 146 2.32 13.73 -9.06
N HIS A 147 3.24 12.82 -8.73
CA HIS A 147 2.93 11.40 -8.60
C HIS A 147 3.82 10.72 -7.55
N VAL A 148 3.30 9.62 -6.99
CA VAL A 148 4.05 8.66 -6.17
C VAL A 148 3.62 7.26 -6.58
N ILE A 149 4.60 6.39 -6.85
CA ILE A 149 4.38 4.99 -7.18
C ILE A 149 4.45 4.19 -5.87
N ILE A 150 3.48 3.32 -5.64
CA ILE A 150 3.42 2.42 -4.49
C ILE A 150 3.81 1.03 -4.96
N GLY A 151 4.98 0.60 -4.54
CA GLY A 151 5.73 -0.54 -5.06
C GLY A 151 6.92 -0.08 -5.91
N ARG A 152 8.04 -0.76 -5.78
CA ARG A 152 9.26 -0.45 -6.56
C ARG A 152 9.06 -0.78 -8.03
N PRO A 153 9.26 0.17 -8.96
CA PRO A 153 9.26 -0.13 -10.39
C PRO A 153 10.34 -1.16 -10.75
N PRO A 154 10.05 -2.12 -11.64
CA PRO A 154 11.03 -3.12 -12.08
C PRO A 154 12.06 -2.56 -13.11
N PHE A 155 12.19 -1.25 -13.19
CA PHE A 155 13.10 -0.53 -14.07
C PHE A 155 13.64 0.74 -13.40
N SER A 156 14.80 1.21 -13.88
CA SER A 156 15.40 2.46 -13.40
C SER A 156 14.54 3.66 -13.80
N THR A 157 14.30 4.55 -12.85
CA THR A 157 13.48 5.77 -13.02
C THR A 157 13.89 6.85 -12.03
N THR A 158 13.60 8.11 -12.37
CA THR A 158 13.69 9.27 -11.46
C THR A 158 12.36 9.57 -10.74
N ALA A 159 11.31 8.81 -11.05
CA ALA A 159 10.02 8.94 -10.39
C ALA A 159 10.12 8.63 -8.89
N CYS A 160 9.25 9.26 -8.11
CA CYS A 160 9.16 8.98 -6.69
C CYS A 160 8.36 7.69 -6.44
N TRP A 161 8.91 6.78 -5.65
CA TRP A 161 8.24 5.55 -5.26
C TRP A 161 8.44 5.25 -3.77
N ILE A 162 7.49 4.52 -3.20
CA ILE A 162 7.55 3.98 -1.86
C ILE A 162 7.34 2.47 -1.92
N ASP A 163 8.12 1.71 -1.15
CA ASP A 163 8.00 0.26 -1.05
C ASP A 163 8.41 -0.19 0.35
N ILE A 164 8.30 -1.49 0.60
CA ILE A 164 8.76 -2.14 1.81
C ILE A 164 10.18 -2.66 1.57
N ASN A 165 10.98 -2.67 2.64
CA ASN A 165 12.26 -3.36 2.58
C ASN A 165 12.06 -4.88 2.71
N ASN A 166 11.67 -5.53 1.62
CA ASN A 166 11.40 -6.97 1.58
C ASN A 166 12.62 -7.83 1.99
N HIS A 167 13.84 -7.34 1.76
CA HIS A 167 15.03 -8.03 2.26
C HIS A 167 15.08 -8.02 3.79
N VAL A 168 14.82 -6.86 4.40
CA VAL A 168 14.75 -6.75 5.87
C VAL A 168 13.59 -7.58 6.42
N SER A 169 12.47 -7.67 5.71
CA SER A 169 11.35 -8.52 6.13
C SER A 169 11.76 -10.00 6.22
N GLY A 170 12.44 -10.52 5.18
CA GLY A 170 12.95 -11.89 5.19
C GLY A 170 14.04 -12.11 6.27
N HIS A 171 14.90 -11.11 6.48
CA HIS A 171 15.90 -11.14 7.55
C HIS A 171 15.23 -11.22 8.93
N LEU A 172 14.27 -10.35 9.22
CA LEU A 172 13.58 -10.28 10.51
C LEU A 172 12.84 -11.59 10.86
N ALA A 173 12.15 -12.19 9.85
CA ALA A 173 11.50 -13.48 10.03
C ALA A 173 12.52 -14.58 10.42
N THR A 174 13.65 -14.63 9.74
CA THR A 174 14.69 -15.63 9.96
C THR A 174 15.38 -15.43 11.29
N GLU A 175 15.80 -14.20 11.61
CA GLU A 175 16.43 -13.84 12.87
C GLU A 175 15.54 -14.22 14.07
N TYR A 176 14.26 -13.94 13.98
CA TYR A 176 13.31 -14.31 15.02
C TYR A 176 13.23 -15.84 15.21
N LEU A 177 13.10 -16.61 14.14
CA LEU A 177 13.04 -18.07 14.23
C LEU A 177 14.32 -18.67 14.78
N THR A 178 15.48 -18.19 14.35
CA THR A 178 16.77 -18.66 14.88
C THR A 178 16.95 -18.34 16.37
N ASN A 179 16.49 -17.15 16.80
CA ASN A 179 16.48 -16.76 18.22
C ASN A 179 15.50 -17.61 19.06
N CYS A 180 14.45 -18.19 18.45
CA CYS A 180 13.57 -19.17 19.08
C CYS A 180 14.16 -20.58 19.10
N GLY A 181 15.37 -20.78 18.57
CA GLY A 181 16.08 -22.07 18.56
C GLY A 181 15.75 -23.00 17.39
N TYR A 182 15.09 -22.46 16.35
CA TYR A 182 14.89 -23.22 15.11
C TYR A 182 16.17 -23.22 14.27
N THR A 183 16.52 -24.37 13.69
CA THR A 183 17.77 -24.59 12.96
C THR A 183 17.59 -25.14 11.55
N HIS A 184 16.46 -25.79 11.29
CA HIS A 184 16.10 -26.37 10.00
C HIS A 184 14.93 -25.60 9.38
N ILE A 185 15.21 -24.37 8.94
CA ILE A 185 14.17 -23.44 8.47
C ILE A 185 13.97 -23.60 6.98
N ALA A 186 12.73 -23.83 6.54
CA ALA A 186 12.34 -23.82 5.12
C ALA A 186 11.69 -22.50 4.74
N PHE A 187 11.68 -22.23 3.42
CA PHE A 187 11.02 -21.08 2.82
C PHE A 187 10.05 -21.54 1.74
N ILE A 188 8.76 -21.18 1.86
CA ILE A 188 7.74 -21.40 0.83
C ILE A 188 7.34 -20.03 0.26
N GLY A 189 7.84 -19.77 -0.95
CA GLY A 189 7.61 -18.51 -1.68
C GLY A 189 6.47 -18.57 -2.67
N GLY A 190 6.13 -17.40 -3.22
CA GLY A 190 5.28 -17.25 -4.39
C GLY A 190 6.00 -17.63 -5.69
N PRO A 191 5.54 -17.12 -6.85
CA PRO A 191 6.21 -17.38 -8.12
C PRO A 191 7.68 -16.93 -8.11
N GLN A 192 8.58 -17.77 -8.63
CA GLN A 192 10.02 -17.48 -8.66
C GLN A 192 10.37 -16.17 -9.40
N SER A 193 9.51 -15.75 -10.33
CA SER A 193 9.65 -14.48 -11.05
C SER A 193 9.23 -13.24 -10.24
N ASP A 194 8.59 -13.42 -9.08
CA ASP A 194 8.12 -12.32 -8.25
C ASP A 194 9.28 -11.64 -7.53
N GLU A 195 9.36 -10.31 -7.64
CA GLU A 195 10.41 -9.50 -7.01
C GLU A 195 10.31 -9.52 -5.48
N ILE A 196 9.11 -9.51 -4.93
CA ILE A 196 8.88 -9.55 -3.48
C ILE A 196 9.43 -10.86 -2.93
N SER A 197 9.04 -11.98 -3.56
CA SER A 197 9.50 -13.33 -3.21
C SER A 197 11.03 -13.41 -3.24
N ARG A 198 11.66 -12.94 -4.32
CA ARG A 198 13.12 -12.93 -4.46
C ARG A 198 13.83 -12.11 -3.39
N HIS A 199 13.28 -10.95 -3.00
CA HIS A 199 13.89 -10.11 -1.99
C HIS A 199 13.74 -10.69 -0.58
N ARG A 200 12.57 -11.24 -0.23
CA ARG A 200 12.34 -11.94 1.04
C ARG A 200 13.25 -13.16 1.17
N LEU A 201 13.33 -13.97 0.12
CA LEU A 201 14.24 -15.12 0.07
C LEU A 201 15.72 -14.72 0.24
N ARG A 202 16.17 -13.65 -0.39
CA ARG A 202 17.55 -13.14 -0.20
C ARG A 202 17.79 -12.73 1.27
N GLY A 203 16.80 -12.13 1.91
CA GLY A 203 16.83 -11.82 3.33
C GLY A 203 16.99 -13.07 4.19
N PHE A 204 16.18 -14.10 3.91
CA PHE A 204 16.26 -15.41 4.55
C PHE A 204 17.65 -16.04 4.37
N VAL A 205 18.12 -16.21 3.14
CA VAL A 205 19.42 -16.87 2.87
C VAL A 205 20.59 -16.13 3.50
N SER A 206 20.59 -14.78 3.44
CA SER A 206 21.68 -14.00 4.08
C SER A 206 21.68 -14.14 5.59
N SER A 207 20.49 -14.19 6.23
CA SER A 207 20.39 -14.37 7.68
C SER A 207 20.81 -15.76 8.11
N MET A 208 20.38 -16.82 7.44
CA MET A 208 20.82 -18.20 7.72
C MET A 208 22.36 -18.29 7.73
N ARG A 209 23.02 -17.65 6.77
CA ARG A 209 24.50 -17.60 6.72
C ARG A 209 25.11 -16.85 7.90
N ILE A 210 24.51 -15.73 8.32
CA ILE A 210 24.98 -14.96 9.50
C ILE A 210 24.92 -15.83 10.75
N PHE A 211 23.88 -16.65 10.89
CA PHE A 211 23.72 -17.58 12.02
C PHE A 211 24.48 -18.90 11.86
N GLY A 212 25.23 -19.08 10.76
CA GLY A 212 26.00 -20.30 10.50
C GLY A 212 25.13 -21.52 10.18
N LEU A 213 23.91 -21.31 9.68
CA LEU A 213 22.95 -22.36 9.33
C LEU A 213 22.93 -22.61 7.82
N ASP A 214 22.81 -23.87 7.43
CA ASP A 214 22.74 -24.28 6.04
C ASP A 214 21.37 -24.00 5.41
N VAL A 215 21.38 -23.69 4.10
CA VAL A 215 20.19 -23.53 3.28
C VAL A 215 20.30 -24.46 2.08
N PRO A 216 19.96 -25.74 2.24
CA PRO A 216 19.93 -26.65 1.09
C PRO A 216 18.82 -26.26 0.12
N GLU A 217 19.02 -26.49 -1.17
CA GLU A 217 18.05 -26.15 -2.22
C GLU A 217 16.69 -26.83 -1.96
N SER A 218 16.68 -28.00 -1.37
CA SER A 218 15.47 -28.74 -0.97
C SER A 218 14.61 -28.02 0.07
N SER A 219 15.19 -27.10 0.86
CA SER A 219 14.47 -26.28 1.85
C SER A 219 13.69 -25.11 1.26
N ILE A 220 13.89 -24.80 -0.04
CA ILE A 220 13.22 -23.70 -0.72
C ILE A 220 12.19 -24.25 -1.69
N LYS A 221 10.94 -23.78 -1.57
CA LYS A 221 9.84 -24.13 -2.47
C LYS A 221 9.22 -22.88 -3.07
N TYR A 222 8.78 -23.01 -4.31
CA TYR A 222 8.11 -21.94 -5.06
C TYR A 222 6.75 -22.43 -5.54
N GLY A 223 5.75 -21.58 -5.39
CA GLY A 223 4.39 -21.91 -5.81
C GLY A 223 3.62 -20.68 -6.26
N THR A 224 2.32 -20.70 -6.02
CA THR A 224 1.40 -19.59 -6.24
C THR A 224 0.86 -19.07 -4.90
N TYR A 225 0.34 -17.87 -4.88
CA TYR A 225 -0.30 -17.28 -3.68
C TYR A 225 -1.68 -17.91 -3.41
N SER A 226 -1.69 -19.22 -3.14
CA SER A 226 -2.91 -19.98 -2.86
C SER A 226 -2.72 -20.99 -1.73
N LYS A 227 -3.83 -21.31 -1.04
CA LYS A 227 -3.86 -22.36 -0.01
C LYS A 227 -3.43 -23.71 -0.55
N GLN A 228 -3.88 -24.04 -1.77
CA GLN A 228 -3.56 -25.32 -2.40
C GLN A 228 -2.05 -25.46 -2.65
N SER A 229 -1.42 -24.41 -3.19
CA SER A 229 0.02 -24.39 -3.42
C SER A 229 0.82 -24.50 -2.11
N GLY A 230 0.41 -23.78 -1.06
CA GLY A 230 1.05 -23.90 0.25
C GLY A 230 0.96 -25.30 0.85
N PHE A 231 -0.18 -25.97 0.64
CA PHE A 231 -0.37 -27.36 1.05
C PHE A 231 0.57 -28.31 0.28
N GLU A 232 0.61 -28.21 -1.04
CA GLU A 232 1.44 -29.07 -1.90
C GLU A 232 2.94 -28.90 -1.61
N MET A 233 3.42 -27.65 -1.49
CA MET A 233 4.81 -27.37 -1.17
C MET A 233 5.21 -27.88 0.22
N MET A 234 4.34 -27.77 1.20
CA MET A 234 4.60 -28.33 2.53
C MET A 234 4.60 -29.86 2.51
N GLU A 235 3.69 -30.52 1.76
CA GLU A 235 3.70 -31.97 1.56
C GLU A 235 5.03 -32.45 0.91
N GLU A 236 5.59 -31.69 -0.02
CA GLU A 236 6.88 -31.99 -0.62
C GLU A 236 8.03 -31.88 0.41
N LEU A 237 8.01 -30.86 1.28
CA LEU A 237 8.99 -30.72 2.36
C LEU A 237 8.91 -31.90 3.34
N LEU A 238 7.70 -32.27 3.78
CA LEU A 238 7.49 -33.34 4.74
C LEU A 238 7.86 -34.73 4.22
N ARG A 239 7.79 -34.94 2.89
CA ARG A 239 8.20 -36.19 2.23
C ARG A 239 9.65 -36.20 1.76
N GLY A 240 10.27 -35.06 1.77
CA GLY A 240 11.63 -34.86 1.29
C GLY A 240 12.71 -35.33 2.26
N SER A 241 13.96 -35.18 1.85
CA SER A 241 15.13 -35.46 2.70
C SER A 241 15.42 -34.36 3.72
N PHE A 242 14.83 -33.17 3.56
CA PHE A 242 14.94 -32.04 4.48
C PHE A 242 13.63 -31.88 5.24
N LEU A 243 13.63 -32.27 6.50
CA LEU A 243 12.49 -32.05 7.39
C LEU A 243 12.68 -30.75 8.16
N PRO A 244 11.86 -29.70 7.91
CA PRO A 244 11.99 -28.43 8.60
C PRO A 244 11.47 -28.50 10.04
N ASP A 245 12.09 -27.74 10.95
CA ASP A 245 11.56 -27.44 12.28
C ASP A 245 10.79 -26.10 12.32
N ALA A 246 10.97 -25.24 11.27
CA ALA A 246 10.15 -24.07 11.03
C ALA A 246 10.02 -23.76 9.54
N VAL A 247 8.96 -23.03 9.17
CA VAL A 247 8.69 -22.62 7.79
C VAL A 247 8.32 -21.14 7.75
N ILE A 248 9.01 -20.40 6.88
CA ILE A 248 8.63 -19.05 6.48
C ILE A 248 7.72 -19.17 5.26
N CYS A 249 6.45 -18.79 5.41
CA CYS A 249 5.46 -18.77 4.34
C CYS A 249 5.29 -17.33 3.83
N GLU A 250 5.39 -17.13 2.53
CA GLU A 250 5.43 -15.78 1.96
C GLU A 250 4.11 -15.00 2.08
N ASP A 251 2.98 -15.68 2.17
CA ASP A 251 1.68 -15.05 2.46
C ASP A 251 0.79 -15.91 3.36
N ASN A 252 -0.30 -15.32 3.83
CA ASN A 252 -1.25 -15.97 4.74
C ASN A 252 -1.95 -17.19 4.12
N LYS A 253 -2.20 -17.20 2.81
CA LYS A 253 -2.85 -18.35 2.11
C LYS A 253 -1.87 -19.52 2.02
N ILE A 254 -0.61 -19.25 1.70
CA ILE A 254 0.46 -20.25 1.72
C ILE A 254 0.57 -20.85 3.13
N ALA A 255 0.62 -20.00 4.16
CA ALA A 255 0.70 -20.44 5.57
C ALA A 255 -0.50 -21.31 5.97
N MET A 256 -1.71 -20.94 5.55
CA MET A 256 -2.92 -21.74 5.77
C MET A 256 -2.81 -23.14 5.11
N GLY A 257 -2.25 -23.20 3.92
CA GLY A 257 -1.98 -24.45 3.22
C GLY A 257 -0.97 -25.32 3.96
N ALA A 258 0.17 -24.71 4.34
CA ALA A 258 1.22 -25.38 5.11
C ALA A 258 0.71 -25.93 6.45
N ALA A 259 -0.04 -25.13 7.22
CA ALA A 259 -0.66 -25.58 8.47
C ALA A 259 -1.60 -26.78 8.26
N SER A 260 -2.34 -26.78 7.14
CA SER A 260 -3.23 -27.91 6.80
C SER A 260 -2.46 -29.18 6.48
N ALA A 261 -1.31 -29.08 5.79
CA ALA A 261 -0.45 -30.23 5.49
C ALA A 261 0.23 -30.79 6.75
N ILE A 262 0.75 -29.91 7.60
CA ILE A 262 1.35 -30.29 8.90
C ILE A 262 0.35 -31.10 9.74
N ARG A 263 -0.87 -30.58 9.90
CA ARG A 263 -1.93 -31.26 10.65
C ARG A 263 -2.33 -32.61 10.03
N LYS A 264 -2.37 -32.71 8.71
CA LYS A 264 -2.68 -33.97 8.00
C LYS A 264 -1.64 -35.06 8.30
N HIS A 265 -0.39 -34.67 8.54
CA HIS A 265 0.69 -35.59 8.95
C HIS A 265 0.72 -35.90 10.46
N GLY A 266 -0.28 -35.43 11.23
CA GLY A 266 -0.37 -35.64 12.67
C GLY A 266 0.61 -34.80 13.47
N MET A 267 1.20 -33.77 12.85
CA MET A 267 2.16 -32.85 13.47
C MET A 267 1.47 -31.59 13.97
N ASN A 268 2.05 -30.93 14.97
CA ASN A 268 1.50 -29.75 15.63
C ASN A 268 2.33 -28.50 15.35
N VAL A 269 1.63 -27.37 15.25
CA VAL A 269 2.21 -26.04 15.23
C VAL A 269 1.98 -25.42 16.61
N PRO A 270 2.99 -24.92 17.33
CA PRO A 270 4.41 -24.77 16.92
C PRO A 270 5.33 -25.92 17.37
N ASP A 271 4.80 -26.94 18.07
CA ASP A 271 5.62 -27.91 18.83
C ASP A 271 6.55 -28.71 17.92
N ASP A 272 6.04 -29.23 16.80
CA ASP A 272 6.81 -29.97 15.82
C ASP A 272 7.40 -29.02 14.76
N ILE A 273 6.60 -28.10 14.22
CA ILE A 273 7.01 -27.17 13.17
C ILE A 273 6.47 -25.77 13.46
N GLY A 274 7.37 -24.77 13.58
CA GLY A 274 7.00 -23.37 13.68
C GLY A 274 6.56 -22.78 12.35
N LEU A 275 5.56 -21.89 12.36
CA LEU A 275 5.12 -21.16 11.17
C LEU A 275 5.22 -19.64 11.39
N ILE A 276 5.80 -18.94 10.42
CA ILE A 276 5.80 -17.49 10.34
C ILE A 276 5.39 -17.04 8.94
N THR A 277 4.66 -15.95 8.85
CA THR A 277 4.24 -15.39 7.57
C THR A 277 4.42 -13.88 7.52
N PHE A 278 3.97 -13.25 6.45
CA PHE A 278 4.00 -11.80 6.29
C PHE A 278 2.57 -11.27 6.27
N ASP A 279 2.42 -10.01 6.67
CA ASP A 279 1.19 -9.22 6.68
C ASP A 279 0.17 -9.64 7.75
N ASP A 280 -0.16 -8.69 8.62
CA ASP A 280 -1.13 -8.91 9.70
C ASP A 280 -2.57 -8.67 9.22
N TYR A 281 -3.09 -9.59 8.44
CA TYR A 281 -4.50 -9.59 8.05
C TYR A 281 -5.37 -10.45 8.97
N PRO A 282 -6.70 -10.29 8.90
CA PRO A 282 -7.60 -11.12 9.70
C PRO A 282 -7.35 -12.63 9.58
N LEU A 283 -6.87 -13.09 8.41
CA LEU A 283 -6.55 -14.51 8.20
C LEU A 283 -5.43 -15.00 9.12
N SER A 284 -4.41 -14.20 9.40
CA SER A 284 -3.30 -14.60 10.28
C SER A 284 -3.76 -14.85 11.72
N GLN A 285 -4.83 -14.16 12.14
CA GLN A 285 -5.40 -14.27 13.47
C GLN A 285 -6.46 -15.38 13.59
N LEU A 286 -7.08 -15.76 12.47
CA LEU A 286 -8.16 -16.76 12.41
C LEU A 286 -7.66 -18.20 12.15
N ILE A 287 -6.41 -18.35 11.73
CA ILE A 287 -5.76 -19.66 11.60
C ILE A 287 -5.47 -20.19 13.01
N ASP A 288 -5.62 -21.49 13.21
CA ASP A 288 -5.30 -22.18 14.46
C ASP A 288 -4.02 -23.02 14.31
N PRO A 289 -2.98 -22.69 15.11
CA PRO A 289 -2.85 -21.52 16.00
C PRO A 289 -2.67 -20.19 15.25
N PRO A 290 -3.00 -19.04 15.89
CA PRO A 290 -2.77 -17.72 15.30
C PRO A 290 -1.31 -17.50 14.89
N LEU A 291 -1.11 -17.00 13.68
CA LEU A 291 0.22 -16.91 13.08
C LEU A 291 1.06 -15.74 13.62
N THR A 292 2.31 -16.02 13.93
CA THR A 292 3.37 -15.02 14.03
C THR A 292 3.60 -14.41 12.65
N VAL A 293 3.69 -13.08 12.57
CA VAL A 293 3.79 -12.38 11.30
C VAL A 293 4.86 -11.29 11.32
N VAL A 294 5.50 -11.08 10.19
CA VAL A 294 6.24 -9.86 9.91
C VAL A 294 5.28 -8.91 9.21
N ASP A 295 4.75 -7.94 9.96
CA ASP A 295 3.82 -6.96 9.43
C ASP A 295 4.56 -5.84 8.69
N ILE A 296 4.12 -5.58 7.48
CA ILE A 296 4.67 -4.55 6.61
C ILE A 296 3.88 -3.25 6.65
N ASN A 297 2.80 -3.21 7.40
CA ASN A 297 1.94 -2.06 7.65
C ASN A 297 1.60 -1.24 6.38
N VAL A 298 0.95 -1.90 5.44
CA VAL A 298 0.61 -1.30 4.13
C VAL A 298 -0.34 -0.12 4.24
N ASN A 299 -1.16 -0.04 5.30
CA ASN A 299 -1.99 1.12 5.56
C ASN A 299 -1.13 2.36 5.82
N LYS A 300 -0.09 2.22 6.67
CA LYS A 300 0.88 3.30 6.92
C LYS A 300 1.69 3.67 5.67
N MET A 301 2.01 2.69 4.83
CA MET A 301 2.65 2.95 3.53
C MET A 301 1.76 3.83 2.63
N GLY A 302 0.46 3.55 2.59
CA GLY A 302 -0.52 4.39 1.89
C GLY A 302 -0.59 5.83 2.45
N GLN A 303 -0.58 5.98 3.78
CA GLN A 303 -0.51 7.30 4.42
C GLN A 303 0.75 8.07 4.01
N GLN A 304 1.92 7.43 4.09
CA GLN A 304 3.19 8.06 3.72
C GLN A 304 3.24 8.42 2.23
N ALA A 305 2.74 7.56 1.35
CA ALA A 305 2.65 7.85 -0.09
C ALA A 305 1.82 9.12 -0.35
N ALA A 306 0.68 9.25 0.31
CA ALA A 306 -0.17 10.43 0.19
C ALA A 306 0.49 11.69 0.78
N GLU A 307 1.15 11.59 1.94
CA GLU A 307 1.91 12.72 2.51
C GLU A 307 3.00 13.23 1.58
N ILE A 308 3.74 12.31 0.95
CA ILE A 308 4.78 12.65 -0.02
C ILE A 308 4.15 13.32 -1.24
N LEU A 309 3.06 12.78 -1.77
CA LEU A 309 2.34 13.38 -2.90
C LEU A 309 1.88 14.79 -2.57
N MET A 310 1.30 15.02 -1.39
CA MET A 310 0.86 16.35 -0.95
C MET A 310 2.04 17.34 -0.82
N LYS A 311 3.23 16.86 -0.39
CA LYS A 311 4.45 17.69 -0.39
C LYS A 311 4.89 18.04 -1.82
N LYS A 312 4.84 17.08 -2.77
CA LYS A 312 5.20 17.30 -4.18
C LYS A 312 4.24 18.27 -4.88
N ILE A 313 2.94 18.22 -4.57
CA ILE A 313 1.95 19.18 -5.10
C ILE A 313 2.24 20.59 -4.62
N ARG A 314 2.65 20.77 -3.36
CA ARG A 314 3.00 22.10 -2.80
C ARG A 314 4.35 22.60 -3.28
N ASN A 315 5.29 21.70 -3.49
CA ASN A 315 6.64 21.99 -3.95
C ASN A 315 7.03 21.03 -5.07
N PRO A 316 6.72 21.33 -6.33
CA PRO A 316 7.06 20.49 -7.49
C PRO A 316 8.56 20.25 -7.66
N SER A 317 9.41 21.12 -7.13
CA SER A 317 10.87 20.96 -7.17
C SER A 317 11.41 19.99 -6.12
N LEU A 318 10.55 19.42 -5.26
CA LEU A 318 10.95 18.47 -4.24
C LEU A 318 11.55 17.22 -4.90
N ASN A 319 12.86 17.07 -4.76
CA ASN A 319 13.60 15.94 -5.32
C ASN A 319 13.64 14.79 -4.30
N MET A 320 12.67 13.90 -4.39
CA MET A 320 12.57 12.69 -3.56
C MET A 320 12.33 11.51 -4.49
N GLN A 321 13.22 10.52 -4.42
CA GLN A 321 13.18 9.38 -5.33
C GLN A 321 12.52 8.14 -4.71
N SER A 322 12.96 7.72 -3.52
CA SER A 322 12.48 6.47 -2.93
C SER A 322 12.40 6.51 -1.41
N PHE A 323 11.47 5.72 -0.89
CA PHE A 323 11.30 5.44 0.52
C PHE A 323 11.10 3.96 0.72
N THR A 324 11.58 3.44 1.84
CA THR A 324 11.25 2.08 2.28
C THR A 324 10.71 2.13 3.69
N THR A 325 9.61 1.42 3.93
CA THR A 325 9.08 1.23 5.29
C THR A 325 9.81 0.07 5.98
N VAL A 326 9.90 0.14 7.30
CA VAL A 326 10.51 -0.92 8.11
C VAL A 326 9.39 -1.85 8.58
N PRO A 327 9.52 -3.16 8.40
CA PRO A 327 8.57 -4.14 8.90
C PRO A 327 8.65 -4.27 10.43
N GLU A 328 7.54 -4.72 11.03
CA GLU A 328 7.43 -5.01 12.47
C GLU A 328 7.11 -6.49 12.69
N LEU A 329 7.64 -7.10 13.74
CA LEU A 329 7.34 -8.47 14.12
C LEU A 329 6.18 -8.50 15.12
N ILE A 330 5.14 -9.28 14.82
CA ILE A 330 4.01 -9.55 15.72
C ILE A 330 4.03 -11.03 16.09
N VAL A 331 4.45 -11.32 17.31
CA VAL A 331 4.57 -12.68 17.82
C VAL A 331 3.23 -13.22 18.27
N ARG A 332 2.90 -14.45 17.84
CA ARG A 332 1.71 -15.22 18.22
C ARG A 332 2.06 -16.69 18.49
N SER A 333 1.03 -17.54 18.53
CA SER A 333 1.17 -18.92 19.02
C SER A 333 1.72 -19.91 17.98
N SER A 334 1.96 -19.51 16.73
CA SER A 334 2.47 -20.42 15.69
C SER A 334 3.99 -20.60 15.71
N THR A 335 4.68 -19.98 16.64
CA THR A 335 6.13 -20.15 16.88
C THR A 335 6.38 -20.32 18.35
N ARG A 336 7.49 -20.99 18.72
CA ARG A 336 7.93 -21.07 20.11
C ARG A 336 8.25 -19.67 20.62
N ASN A 337 7.96 -19.41 21.90
CA ASN A 337 8.41 -18.19 22.54
C ASN A 337 9.92 -18.22 22.72
N ILE A 338 10.56 -17.08 22.59
CA ILE A 338 11.95 -16.92 23.03
C ILE A 338 11.93 -17.20 24.52
N ASN A 339 12.45 -18.36 24.93
CA ASN A 339 12.69 -18.62 26.35
C ASN A 339 13.59 -17.50 26.84
N ASN A 340 13.23 -16.84 27.95
CA ASN A 340 14.00 -15.82 28.65
C ASN A 340 15.34 -16.38 29.18
N THR A 341 16.14 -16.97 28.32
CA THR A 341 17.49 -17.44 28.64
C THR A 341 18.45 -16.46 27.98
N THR A 342 18.71 -15.39 28.74
CA THR A 342 19.93 -14.59 28.71
C THR A 342 20.36 -14.08 27.33
N ILE A 343 19.83 -12.90 26.95
CA ILE A 343 20.63 -12.00 26.11
C ILE A 343 21.71 -11.43 27.03
N LEU A 344 22.91 -11.99 26.95
CA LEU A 344 24.16 -11.37 27.44
C LEU A 344 24.77 -10.53 26.34
#